data_f67c38b3f155ac1a1396e601e2c03bca
#
_entry.id   f67c38b3f155ac1a1396e601e2c03bca
#
_cell.length_a   1.000
_cell.length_b   1.000
_cell.length_c   1.000
_cell.angle_alpha   90.00
_cell.angle_beta   90.00
_cell.angle_gamma   90.00
#
_symmetry.space_group_name_H-M   'P 1'
#
loop_
_entity.id
_entity.type
_entity.pdbx_description
1 polymer ?
#
loop_
_entity_poly.entity_id
_entity_poly.type
_entity_poly.pdbx_seq_one_letter_code
_entity_poly.pdbx_strand_id
1 'polypeptide(L)' 'MSNGFIVQIIGAVVDIEFPQNAVPQVYDALKVVSEGQGQGLVLEVQQQIGGGVVRCITMGSSD' A
#
# COMPACT_ATOMS: atom_id res chain seq x y z
N MET A 1 14.55 -4.67 0.31
CA MET A 1 13.13 -4.72 0.26
C MET A 1 12.55 -3.80 1.27
N SER A 2 11.57 -3.05 0.90
CA SER A 2 11.07 -2.05 1.78
C SER A 2 9.69 -2.42 2.26
N ASN A 3 9.43 -2.17 3.52
CA ASN A 3 8.13 -2.41 4.09
C ASN A 3 7.54 -1.11 4.54
N GLY A 4 6.26 -0.98 4.34
CA GLY A 4 5.53 0.17 4.83
C GLY A 4 4.50 -0.25 5.84
N PHE A 5 3.87 0.75 6.45
CA PHE A 5 2.84 0.50 7.43
C PHE A 5 1.56 1.20 6.99
N ILE A 6 0.45 0.50 7.09
CA ILE A 6 -0.85 1.08 6.77
C ILE A 6 -1.20 2.07 7.86
N VAL A 7 -1.45 3.31 7.46
CA VAL A 7 -1.80 4.35 8.42
C VAL A 7 -3.28 4.72 8.36
N GLN A 8 -3.97 4.39 7.27
CA GLN A 8 -5.38 4.73 7.17
C GLN A 8 -6.02 3.88 6.08
N ILE A 9 -7.25 3.46 6.31
CA ILE A 9 -8.03 2.74 5.31
C ILE A 9 -9.40 3.38 5.27
N ILE A 10 -9.82 3.82 4.09
CA ILE A 10 -11.14 4.36 3.89
C ILE A 10 -11.69 3.71 2.62
N GLY A 11 -12.65 2.81 2.78
CA GLY A 11 -13.18 2.10 1.63
C GLY A 11 -12.08 1.32 0.93
N ALA A 12 -11.92 1.56 -0.35
CA ALA A 12 -10.87 0.90 -1.13
C ALA A 12 -9.57 1.67 -1.13
N VAL A 13 -9.50 2.79 -0.42
CA VAL A 13 -8.31 3.63 -0.41
C VAL A 13 -7.50 3.29 0.83
N VAL A 14 -6.23 3.02 0.64
CA VAL A 14 -5.33 2.63 1.71
C VAL A 14 -4.12 3.54 1.67
N ASP A 15 -3.83 4.21 2.77
CA ASP A 15 -2.66 5.06 2.87
C ASP A 15 -1.58 4.32 3.65
N ILE A 16 -0.38 4.32 3.12
CA ILE A 16 0.73 3.55 3.67
C ILE A 16 1.94 4.46 3.80
N GLU A 17 2.60 4.38 4.93
CA GLU A 17 3.80 5.16 5.16
C GLU A 17 5.03 4.30 4.98
N PHE A 18 6.00 4.82 4.26
CA PHE A 18 7.28 4.15 4.01
C PHE A 18 8.42 5.03 4.49
N PRO A 19 9.59 4.45 4.75
CA PRO A 19 10.78 5.26 4.97
C PRO A 19 11.03 6.17 3.77
N GLN A 20 11.54 7.35 4.02
CA GLN A 20 11.66 8.33 2.95
C GLN A 20 12.53 7.87 1.80
N ASN A 21 13.49 7.01 2.07
CA ASN A 21 14.36 6.54 1.00
C ASN A 21 13.81 5.29 0.33
N ALA A 22 12.58 4.92 0.62
CA ALA A 22 12.01 3.69 0.09
C ALA A 22 10.55 3.88 -0.33
N VAL A 23 10.17 5.10 -0.68
CA VAL A 23 8.80 5.39 -1.07
C VAL A 23 8.55 4.84 -2.46
N PRO A 24 7.51 4.04 -2.65
CA PRO A 24 7.22 3.50 -3.98
C PRO A 24 6.71 4.59 -4.91
N GLN A 25 6.80 4.31 -6.18
CA GLN A 25 6.37 5.26 -7.19
C GLN A 25 4.93 5.01 -7.57
N VAL A 26 4.33 6.01 -8.16
CA VAL A 26 2.97 5.90 -8.65
C VAL A 26 2.90 4.74 -9.64
N TYR A 27 1.86 3.96 -9.52
CA TYR A 27 1.58 2.75 -10.28
C TYR A 27 2.37 1.53 -9.85
N ASP A 28 3.22 1.66 -8.85
CA ASP A 28 3.83 0.46 -8.29
C ASP A 28 2.78 -0.40 -7.63
N ALA A 29 2.98 -1.69 -7.68
CA ALA A 29 2.09 -2.62 -7.02
C ALA A 29 2.67 -3.00 -5.68
N LEU A 30 1.83 -3.00 -4.66
CA LEU A 30 2.24 -3.35 -3.32
C LEU A 30 1.44 -4.55 -2.86
N LYS A 31 2.05 -5.37 -2.04
CA LYS A 31 1.37 -6.53 -1.52
C LYS A 31 1.23 -6.40 -0.02
N VAL A 32 0.03 -6.59 0.47
CA VAL A 32 -0.22 -6.58 1.89
C VAL A 32 0.04 -7.98 2.43
N VAL A 33 0.89 -8.05 3.44
CA VAL A 33 1.20 -9.31 4.06
C VAL A 33 0.53 -9.31 5.42
N SER A 34 -0.33 -10.31 5.64
CA SER A 34 -1.09 -10.36 6.86
C SER A 34 -0.84 -11.70 7.50
N GLU A 35 -0.33 -11.68 8.70
CA GLU A 35 -0.05 -12.91 9.38
C GLU A 35 -1.30 -13.69 9.62
N GLY A 36 -1.28 -14.95 9.34
CA GLY A 36 -2.41 -15.80 9.60
C GLY A 36 -3.47 -15.77 8.54
N GLN A 37 -3.40 -14.83 7.61
CA GLN A 37 -4.38 -14.78 6.56
C GLN A 37 -3.93 -15.50 5.31
N GLY A 38 -2.68 -15.46 5.03
CA GLY A 38 -2.17 -16.15 3.87
C GLY A 38 -2.63 -15.59 2.56
N GLN A 39 -3.37 -14.52 2.56
CA GLN A 39 -3.87 -13.98 1.35
C GLN A 39 -3.26 -12.66 1.09
N GLY A 40 -2.64 -12.48 0.03
CA GLY A 40 -2.09 -11.20 -0.32
C GLY A 40 -3.14 -10.33 -0.95
N LEU A 41 -3.24 -9.13 -0.49
CA LEU A 41 -4.06 -8.13 -1.14
C LEU A 41 -3.12 -7.25 -1.93
N VAL A 42 -3.43 -6.99 -3.18
CA VAL A 42 -2.57 -6.18 -4.02
C VAL A 42 -3.15 -4.77 -4.10
N LEU A 43 -2.29 -3.80 -3.90
CA LEU A 43 -2.65 -2.40 -3.96
C LEU A 43 -1.83 -1.74 -5.06
N GLU A 44 -2.39 -0.73 -5.67
CA GLU A 44 -1.66 0.06 -6.65
C GLU A 44 -1.48 1.46 -6.11
N VAL A 45 -0.27 1.96 -6.14
CA VAL A 45 0.03 3.31 -5.68
C VAL A 45 -0.57 4.30 -6.65
N GLN A 46 -1.44 5.17 -6.16
CA GLN A 46 -2.09 6.16 -6.99
C GLN A 46 -1.46 7.53 -6.84
N GLN A 47 -0.92 7.82 -5.68
CA GLN A 47 -0.44 9.17 -5.43
C GLN A 47 0.54 9.14 -4.27
N GLN A 48 1.58 9.93 -4.37
CA GLN A 48 2.48 10.17 -3.25
C GLN A 48 2.02 11.46 -2.59
N ILE A 49 1.63 11.38 -1.34
CA ILE A 49 1.07 12.57 -0.69
C ILE A 49 2.05 13.25 0.24
N GLY A 50 3.31 12.81 0.26
CA GLY A 50 4.32 13.50 1.02
C GLY A 50 4.57 12.84 2.36
N GLY A 51 5.70 13.14 2.96
CA GLY A 51 6.04 12.58 4.25
C GLY A 51 6.25 11.09 4.24
N GLY A 52 6.52 10.52 3.08
CA GLY A 52 6.70 9.08 2.98
C GLY A 52 5.39 8.32 2.85
N VAL A 53 4.27 9.01 2.73
CA VAL A 53 2.96 8.36 2.66
C VAL A 53 2.51 8.29 1.22
N VAL A 54 2.01 7.12 0.82
CA VAL A 54 1.44 6.95 -0.51
C VAL A 54 -0.01 6.53 -0.36
N ARG A 55 -0.83 6.98 -1.29
CA ARG A 55 -2.24 6.62 -1.34
C ARG A 55 -2.42 5.56 -2.40
N CYS A 56 -3.02 4.45 -2.01
CA CYS A 56 -3.18 3.30 -2.87
C CYS A 56 -4.65 2.92 -2.97
N ILE A 57 -4.97 2.16 -3.99
CA ILE A 57 -6.29 1.56 -4.08
C ILE A 57 -6.13 0.06 -4.18
N THR A 58 -7.13 -0.66 -3.69
CA THR A 58 -7.12 -2.10 -3.78
C THR A 58 -7.39 -2.51 -5.23
N MET A 59 -6.61 -3.47 -5.69
CA MET A 59 -6.73 -3.95 -7.05
C MET A 59 -7.55 -5.21 -7.03
N GLY A 60 -8.76 -5.11 -6.79
CA GLY A 60 -9.58 -6.22 -6.88
C GLY A 60 -9.26 -7.26 -5.95
N SER A 61 -10.12 -7.79 -5.38
CA SER A 61 -9.92 -8.79 -4.56
C SER A 61 -9.90 -9.95 -5.25
N SER A 62 -9.32 -10.68 -4.91
CA SER A 62 -9.40 -11.78 -5.38
C SER A 62 -10.51 -12.47 -5.19
N ASP A 63 -11.26 -12.57 -5.22
CA ASP A 63 -12.22 -13.28 -5.01
C ASP A 63 -12.53 -13.89 -5.61
#